data_6c55ec0c2f455038df9269fe9f43736f
#
_entry.id   6c55ec0c2f455038df9269fe9f43736f
#
_cell.length_a   1.000
_cell.length_b   1.000
_cell.length_c   1.000
_cell.angle_alpha   90.00
_cell.angle_beta   90.00
_cell.angle_gamma   90.00
#
_symmetry.space_group_name_H-M   'P 1'
#
loop_
_entity.id
_entity.type
_entity.pdbx_description
1 polymer ?
#
loop_
_entity_poly.entity_id
_entity_poly.type
_entity_poly.pdbx_seq_one_letter_code
_entity_poly.pdbx_strand_id
1 'polypeptide(L)'
;MTNNEIKFASNYIANIALEDNGAEKVNIAIQSLLSTYLKEASLNAPNNDDFKPLSTIITFTKKEISHMDKDFKKIFIANGLVARIRTRKCGVNSITYDIRFRSQGYNITSTSKNLQEAKADFLRKTKPEEIEKYKMKPSQRKHVVKNALYTVFQEWLSLKKGTIGDKELRRFETNFNNLPEELRYASIQDIRAVDLDPIMKDVQPRKYEELHTLFNGIFKYAVASGLKQNNPVALIKFKRAERQNREALSEDEIKAFLDRIKDVKYDNIRQFAYILYFFGLRPCEIDEETHREGDFLITRNRKRKNGKIEYKKIPIPTQAQELIDWDKPLTTDLHRLKINDIMKELLAGKTAYCLRHTFATTCQQYVRPDIVDIWMGDSPQRLVGRVYTHFPDNFMREQMDLVVFPTI
;
A
#
# COMPACT_ATOMS: atom_id res chain seq x y z
N MET A 1 26.87 -2.26 32.61
CA MET A 1 26.25 -0.96 33.02
C MET A 1 25.56 -1.14 34.36
N THR A 2 25.85 -0.27 35.31
CA THR A 2 25.17 -0.24 36.61
C THR A 2 23.77 0.35 36.46
N ASN A 3 22.85 0.05 37.40
CA ASN A 3 21.50 0.62 37.41
C ASN A 3 21.47 2.16 37.35
N ASN A 4 22.52 2.82 37.85
CA ASN A 4 22.68 4.28 37.81
C ASN A 4 23.03 4.78 36.39
N GLU A 5 23.87 4.07 35.65
CA GLU A 5 24.24 4.41 34.26
C GLU A 5 23.06 4.24 33.30
N ILE A 6 22.23 3.19 33.51
CA ILE A 6 21.00 3.00 32.73
C ILE A 6 20.01 4.12 33.03
N LYS A 7 19.88 4.55 34.26
CA LYS A 7 19.00 5.65 34.69
C LYS A 7 19.48 7.00 34.11
N PHE A 8 20.79 7.24 34.11
CA PHE A 8 21.38 8.43 33.49
C PHE A 8 21.19 8.45 31.98
N ALA A 9 21.41 7.35 31.30
CA ALA A 9 21.20 7.20 29.87
C ALA A 9 19.72 7.38 29.47
N SER A 10 18.80 6.84 30.24
CA SER A 10 17.35 7.02 30.01
C SER A 10 16.89 8.48 30.17
N ASN A 11 17.41 9.17 31.18
CA ASN A 11 17.14 10.60 31.40
C ASN A 11 17.79 11.48 30.33
N TYR A 12 19.01 11.15 29.90
CA TYR A 12 19.71 11.86 28.82
C TYR A 12 18.97 11.75 27.50
N ILE A 13 18.51 10.54 27.12
CA ILE A 13 17.70 10.31 25.92
C ILE A 13 16.36 11.04 25.99
N ALA A 14 15.71 11.06 27.17
CA ALA A 14 14.47 11.78 27.37
C ALA A 14 14.61 13.30 27.23
N ASN A 15 15.73 13.86 27.64
CA ASN A 15 16.02 15.28 27.50
C ASN A 15 16.36 15.67 26.05
N ILE A 16 17.13 14.86 25.35
CA ILE A 16 17.45 15.10 23.93
C ILE A 16 16.18 15.04 23.04
N ALA A 17 15.20 14.18 23.39
CA ALA A 17 13.94 14.06 22.66
C ALA A 17 13.06 15.33 22.73
N LEU A 18 13.36 16.26 23.63
CA LEU A 18 12.66 17.53 23.82
C LEU A 18 13.28 18.69 23.03
N GLU A 19 14.43 18.49 22.39
CA GLU A 19 15.10 19.52 21.57
C GLU A 19 14.66 19.47 20.09
N ASP A 20 14.74 20.60 19.40
CA ASP A 20 14.59 20.66 17.94
C ASP A 20 15.67 19.79 17.26
N ASN A 21 15.23 18.89 16.36
CA ASN A 21 16.02 17.78 15.78
C ASN A 21 16.37 16.61 16.73
N GLY A 22 15.62 16.47 17.82
CA GLY A 22 15.86 15.43 18.84
C GLY A 22 15.79 13.99 18.32
N ALA A 23 15.03 13.70 17.28
CA ALA A 23 14.87 12.35 16.74
C ALA A 23 16.19 11.75 16.18
N GLU A 24 17.00 12.56 15.50
CA GLU A 24 18.29 12.11 14.96
C GLU A 24 19.34 11.94 16.04
N LYS A 25 19.39 12.86 17.01
CA LYS A 25 20.28 12.79 18.19
C LYS A 25 19.92 11.60 19.10
N VAL A 26 18.63 11.32 19.30
CA VAL A 26 18.14 10.14 20.03
C VAL A 26 18.57 8.85 19.35
N ASN A 27 18.50 8.77 18.03
CA ASN A 27 18.93 7.59 17.29
C ASN A 27 20.43 7.34 17.42
N ILE A 28 21.25 8.39 17.33
CA ILE A 28 22.71 8.30 17.54
C ILE A 28 23.03 7.87 18.98
N ALA A 29 22.34 8.41 19.98
CA ALA A 29 22.53 8.07 21.38
C ALA A 29 22.15 6.60 21.68
N ILE A 30 21.02 6.11 21.10
CA ILE A 30 20.59 4.71 21.22
C ILE A 30 21.58 3.78 20.52
N GLN A 31 22.07 4.10 19.34
CA GLN A 31 23.08 3.31 18.62
C GLN A 31 24.40 3.24 19.39
N SER A 32 24.84 4.34 19.99
CA SER A 32 26.05 4.40 20.83
C SER A 32 25.89 3.53 22.08
N LEU A 33 24.76 3.61 22.78
CA LEU A 33 24.48 2.80 23.97
C LEU A 33 24.36 1.30 23.65
N LEU A 34 23.72 0.94 22.55
CA LEU A 34 23.63 -0.45 22.08
C LEU A 34 24.99 -1.02 21.71
N SER A 35 25.84 -0.24 21.02
CA SER A 35 27.19 -0.67 20.64
C SER A 35 28.10 -0.89 21.87
N THR A 36 27.98 -0.05 22.91
CA THR A 36 28.70 -0.19 24.18
C THR A 36 28.22 -1.40 24.97
N TYR A 37 26.89 -1.60 25.06
CA TYR A 37 26.28 -2.74 25.73
C TYR A 37 26.64 -4.08 25.07
N LEU A 38 26.61 -4.15 23.73
CA LEU A 38 27.01 -5.35 22.98
C LEU A 38 28.54 -5.66 23.16
N LYS A 39 29.39 -4.65 23.25
CA LYS A 39 30.81 -4.84 23.57
C LYS A 39 31.02 -5.40 24.98
N GLU A 40 30.32 -4.87 25.98
CA GLU A 40 30.43 -5.35 27.35
C GLU A 40 29.80 -6.74 27.55
N ALA A 41 28.68 -7.03 26.88
CA ALA A 41 28.05 -8.34 26.92
C ALA A 41 28.88 -9.45 26.27
N SER A 42 29.64 -9.12 25.20
CA SER A 42 30.58 -10.06 24.57
C SER A 42 31.83 -10.36 25.39
N LEU A 43 32.19 -9.48 26.34
CA LEU A 43 33.35 -9.65 27.25
C LEU A 43 33.02 -10.42 28.52
N ASN A 44 31.74 -10.54 28.89
CA ASN A 44 31.32 -11.10 30.19
C ASN A 44 30.36 -12.30 30.08
N ALA A 45 30.26 -13.00 28.93
CA ALA A 45 29.37 -14.12 28.76
C ALA A 45 29.94 -15.40 29.40
N PRO A 46 29.33 -15.97 30.45
CA PRO A 46 29.54 -17.35 30.79
C PRO A 46 28.77 -18.22 29.80
N ASN A 47 29.37 -19.32 29.35
CA ASN A 47 28.77 -20.35 28.50
C ASN A 47 27.47 -20.88 29.10
N ASN A 48 26.35 -20.40 28.61
CA ASN A 48 25.05 -21.01 28.85
C ASN A 48 24.14 -20.76 27.64
N ASP A 49 23.74 -21.84 26.98
CA ASP A 49 23.01 -21.91 25.72
C ASP A 49 21.55 -21.38 25.74
N ASP A 50 21.10 -20.77 26.83
CA ASP A 50 19.69 -20.34 26.99
C ASP A 50 19.44 -18.83 26.85
N PHE A 51 20.47 -18.05 26.54
CA PHE A 51 20.31 -16.62 26.32
C PHE A 51 20.26 -16.29 24.82
N LYS A 52 19.07 -16.26 24.23
CA LYS A 52 18.89 -15.61 22.92
C LYS A 52 19.18 -14.11 23.11
N PRO A 53 20.17 -13.55 22.39
CA PRO A 53 20.50 -12.14 22.53
C PRO A 53 19.33 -11.26 22.14
N LEU A 54 19.08 -10.21 22.90
CA LEU A 54 18.13 -9.12 22.66
C LEU A 54 18.32 -8.38 21.31
N SER A 55 19.26 -8.82 20.47
CA SER A 55 19.56 -8.26 19.14
C SER A 55 18.46 -8.45 18.09
N THR A 56 17.37 -9.20 18.41
CA THR A 56 16.21 -9.36 17.53
C THR A 56 15.16 -8.27 17.72
N ILE A 57 15.40 -7.31 18.62
CA ILE A 57 14.45 -6.24 18.94
C ILE A 57 15.07 -4.91 18.48
N ILE A 58 14.39 -4.31 17.50
CA ILE A 58 14.55 -2.92 17.07
C ILE A 58 15.59 -2.69 15.96
N THR A 59 15.28 -3.13 14.75
CA THR A 59 15.67 -2.38 13.55
C THR A 59 14.44 -1.64 13.03
N PHE A 60 14.22 -0.43 13.49
CA PHE A 60 13.25 0.47 12.85
C PHE A 60 13.85 1.00 11.56
N THR A 61 13.13 0.84 10.45
CA THR A 61 13.54 1.46 9.18
C THR A 61 13.30 2.97 9.21
N LYS A 62 14.07 3.76 8.45
CA LYS A 62 13.88 5.23 8.31
C LYS A 62 12.41 5.62 8.03
N LYS A 63 11.64 4.74 7.44
CA LYS A 63 10.24 4.94 7.07
C LYS A 63 9.27 4.77 8.25
N GLU A 64 9.62 3.90 9.19
CA GLU A 64 8.86 3.74 10.44
C GLU A 64 9.10 4.92 11.38
N ILE A 65 10.31 5.47 11.39
CA ILE A 65 10.66 6.68 12.15
C ILE A 65 9.91 7.91 11.62
N SER A 66 9.75 8.09 10.30
CA SER A 66 9.02 9.22 9.73
C SER A 66 7.51 9.20 10.00
N HIS A 67 6.93 8.01 10.19
CA HIS A 67 5.55 7.86 10.68
C HIS A 67 5.43 8.05 12.20
N MET A 68 6.51 7.89 12.94
CA MET A 68 6.55 8.07 14.40
C MET A 68 6.56 9.55 14.82
N ASP A 69 7.04 10.45 13.98
CA ASP A 69 7.18 11.90 14.30
C ASP A 69 5.88 12.60 14.72
N LYS A 70 4.74 12.15 14.22
CA LYS A 70 3.41 12.67 14.63
C LYS A 70 2.85 12.00 15.89
N ASP A 71 3.36 10.83 16.28
CA ASP A 71 2.84 10.02 17.39
C ASP A 71 3.81 9.91 18.59
N PHE A 72 4.99 10.53 18.55
CA PHE A 72 5.99 10.48 19.65
C PHE A 72 5.43 10.99 21.00
N LYS A 73 4.50 11.91 20.98
CA LYS A 73 3.80 12.36 22.19
C LYS A 73 2.90 11.29 22.83
N LYS A 74 2.74 10.13 22.18
CA LYS A 74 1.86 9.04 22.60
C LYS A 74 2.60 7.77 22.99
N ILE A 75 3.93 7.80 23.07
CA ILE A 75 4.75 6.64 23.43
C ILE A 75 5.46 6.93 24.77
N PHE A 76 5.57 5.89 25.59
CA PHE A 76 6.31 5.91 26.83
C PHE A 76 7.24 4.69 26.91
N ILE A 77 8.52 4.95 27.09
CA ILE A 77 9.53 3.92 27.21
C ILE A 77 9.89 3.74 28.69
N ALA A 78 9.75 2.53 29.20
CA ALA A 78 10.02 2.20 30.59
C ALA A 78 10.64 0.82 30.69
N ASN A 79 11.80 0.70 31.33
CA ASN A 79 12.52 -0.55 31.54
C ASN A 79 12.65 -1.40 30.26
N GLY A 80 13.00 -0.77 29.12
CA GLY A 80 13.13 -1.43 27.83
C GLY A 80 11.81 -1.76 27.10
N LEU A 81 10.67 -1.41 27.67
CA LEU A 81 9.35 -1.67 27.05
C LEU A 81 8.79 -0.39 26.44
N VAL A 82 8.29 -0.50 25.22
CA VAL A 82 7.66 0.61 24.47
C VAL A 82 6.15 0.53 24.62
N ALA A 83 5.57 1.38 25.45
CA ALA A 83 4.15 1.43 25.74
C ALA A 83 3.47 2.57 24.95
N ARG A 84 2.17 2.39 24.61
CA ARG A 84 1.36 3.42 23.99
C ARG A 84 0.60 4.20 25.04
N ILE A 85 0.62 5.54 24.93
CA ILE A 85 -0.21 6.45 25.73
C ILE A 85 -1.49 6.74 24.94
N ARG A 86 -2.64 6.53 25.57
CA ARG A 86 -3.95 6.93 25.05
C ARG A 86 -4.59 7.91 25.98
N THR A 87 -5.22 8.92 25.40
CA THR A 87 -6.04 9.91 26.14
C THR A 87 -7.49 9.58 25.92
N ARG A 88 -8.27 9.42 26.99
CA ARG A 88 -9.72 9.27 26.93
C ARG A 88 -10.39 10.48 27.59
N LYS A 89 -11.41 11.01 26.93
CA LYS A 89 -12.30 11.98 27.55
C LYS A 89 -13.34 11.22 28.36
N CYS A 90 -13.38 11.48 29.67
CA CYS A 90 -14.34 10.88 30.59
C CYS A 90 -15.23 11.99 31.14
N GLY A 91 -16.42 12.24 30.51
CA GLY A 91 -17.30 13.34 30.83
C GLY A 91 -16.91 14.70 30.25
N VAL A 92 -17.61 15.76 30.66
CA VAL A 92 -17.49 17.08 30.01
C VAL A 92 -16.11 17.71 30.20
N ASN A 93 -15.39 17.45 31.32
CA ASN A 93 -14.12 18.11 31.66
C ASN A 93 -13.06 17.19 32.28
N SER A 94 -13.14 15.88 32.14
CA SER A 94 -12.10 15.00 32.67
C SER A 94 -11.39 14.20 31.59
N ILE A 95 -10.06 14.20 31.65
CA ILE A 95 -9.18 13.44 30.78
C ILE A 95 -8.53 12.34 31.62
N THR A 96 -8.49 11.14 31.06
CA THR A 96 -7.79 9.98 31.66
C THR A 96 -6.70 9.53 30.70
N TYR A 97 -5.53 9.25 31.24
CA TYR A 97 -4.37 8.73 30.50
C TYR A 97 -4.23 7.24 30.73
N ASP A 98 -4.26 6.46 29.66
CA ASP A 98 -3.98 5.03 29.66
C ASP A 98 -2.60 4.78 29.06
N ILE A 99 -1.68 4.24 29.83
CA ILE A 99 -0.39 3.72 29.33
C ILE A 99 -0.53 2.20 29.24
N ARG A 100 -0.36 1.65 28.03
CA ARG A 100 -0.59 0.24 27.79
C ARG A 100 0.56 -0.41 27.03
N PHE A 101 1.02 -1.52 27.56
CA PHE A 101 1.92 -2.46 26.89
C PHE A 101 1.25 -3.83 26.82
N ARG A 102 1.12 -4.37 25.60
CA ARG A 102 0.58 -5.71 25.39
C ARG A 102 1.41 -6.41 24.33
N SER A 103 2.47 -7.03 24.74
CA SER A 103 3.42 -7.76 23.89
C SER A 103 4.21 -8.76 24.73
N GLN A 104 4.96 -9.64 24.09
CA GLN A 104 5.89 -10.58 24.74
C GLN A 104 5.27 -11.41 25.89
N GLY A 105 3.97 -11.67 25.81
CA GLY A 105 3.26 -12.42 26.85
C GLY A 105 2.82 -11.61 28.06
N TYR A 106 2.98 -10.28 28.03
CA TYR A 106 2.56 -9.39 29.12
C TYR A 106 1.39 -8.48 28.69
N ASN A 107 0.55 -8.12 29.65
CA ASN A 107 -0.53 -7.14 29.49
C ASN A 107 -0.48 -6.16 30.67
N ILE A 108 0.21 -5.06 30.48
CA ILE A 108 0.44 -4.04 31.52
C ILE A 108 -0.36 -2.81 31.14
N THR A 109 -1.21 -2.33 32.04
CA THR A 109 -1.98 -1.11 31.84
C THR A 109 -1.89 -0.25 33.11
N SER A 110 -1.63 1.03 32.93
CA SER A 110 -1.68 2.05 33.98
C SER A 110 -2.59 3.17 33.53
N THR A 111 -3.55 3.52 34.40
CA THR A 111 -4.59 4.49 34.11
C THR A 111 -4.66 5.50 35.24
N SER A 112 -4.55 6.79 34.93
CA SER A 112 -4.75 7.90 35.89
C SER A 112 -5.31 9.12 35.18
N LYS A 113 -5.93 10.03 35.96
CA LYS A 113 -6.28 11.38 35.50
C LYS A 113 -5.04 12.27 35.35
N ASN A 114 -3.93 11.90 35.99
CA ASN A 114 -2.65 12.58 35.89
C ASN A 114 -1.67 11.72 35.09
N LEU A 115 -1.08 12.29 34.03
CA LEU A 115 -0.14 11.59 33.16
C LEU A 115 1.14 11.14 33.90
N GLN A 116 1.62 11.94 34.84
CA GLN A 116 2.84 11.60 35.60
C GLN A 116 2.57 10.42 36.57
N GLU A 117 1.41 10.37 37.19
CA GLU A 117 1.00 9.24 38.01
C GLU A 117 0.86 7.96 37.18
N ALA A 118 0.23 8.05 35.99
CA ALA A 118 0.12 6.93 35.08
C ALA A 118 1.50 6.39 34.65
N LYS A 119 2.46 7.29 34.38
CA LYS A 119 3.86 6.93 34.06
C LYS A 119 4.57 6.30 35.24
N ALA A 120 4.43 6.85 36.44
CA ALA A 120 5.05 6.31 37.66
C ALA A 120 4.52 4.92 37.99
N ASP A 121 3.20 4.72 37.91
CA ASP A 121 2.58 3.39 38.12
C ASP A 121 3.03 2.39 37.06
N PHE A 122 3.13 2.79 35.79
CA PHE A 122 3.63 1.94 34.71
C PHE A 122 5.10 1.56 34.94
N LEU A 123 5.96 2.52 35.33
CA LEU A 123 7.36 2.26 35.68
C LEU A 123 7.47 1.24 36.83
N ARG A 124 6.64 1.35 37.85
CA ARG A 124 6.60 0.41 38.96
C ARG A 124 6.22 -0.99 38.49
N LYS A 125 5.16 -1.13 37.69
CA LYS A 125 4.65 -2.40 37.16
C LYS A 125 5.64 -3.09 36.20
N THR A 126 6.53 -2.35 35.57
CA THR A 126 7.51 -2.87 34.63
C THR A 126 8.87 -3.21 35.25
N LYS A 127 9.04 -3.04 36.58
CA LYS A 127 10.23 -3.50 37.27
C LYS A 127 10.37 -5.03 37.18
N PRO A 128 11.60 -5.56 37.11
CA PRO A 128 11.83 -7.01 37.00
C PRO A 128 11.11 -7.83 38.08
N GLU A 129 11.00 -7.30 39.29
CA GLU A 129 10.36 -7.95 40.44
C GLU A 129 8.84 -7.97 40.35
N GLU A 130 8.23 -7.01 39.65
CA GLU A 130 6.78 -6.84 39.58
C GLU A 130 6.20 -7.34 38.24
N ILE A 131 6.98 -7.34 37.17
CA ILE A 131 6.49 -7.57 35.80
C ILE A 131 5.85 -8.96 35.62
N GLU A 132 6.37 -9.98 36.34
CA GLU A 132 5.84 -11.33 36.25
C GLU A 132 4.37 -11.44 36.73
N LYS A 133 3.89 -10.52 37.59
CA LYS A 133 2.49 -10.44 38.02
C LYS A 133 1.55 -10.07 36.88
N TYR A 134 2.06 -9.41 35.84
CA TYR A 134 1.31 -8.97 34.67
C TYR A 134 1.49 -9.90 33.47
N LYS A 135 2.14 -11.05 33.67
CA LYS A 135 2.23 -12.11 32.68
C LYS A 135 0.84 -12.67 32.40
N MET A 136 0.45 -12.68 31.16
CA MET A 136 -0.85 -13.23 30.75
C MET A 136 -0.91 -14.73 31.11
N LYS A 137 -1.98 -15.15 31.79
CA LYS A 137 -2.23 -16.57 32.00
C LYS A 137 -2.29 -17.31 30.66
N PRO A 138 -1.95 -18.61 30.59
CA PRO A 138 -2.04 -19.39 29.35
C PRO A 138 -3.38 -19.26 28.63
N SER A 139 -4.48 -19.17 29.38
CA SER A 139 -5.84 -18.93 28.87
C SER A 139 -6.07 -17.53 28.27
N GLN A 140 -5.22 -16.57 28.58
CA GLN A 140 -5.27 -15.20 28.08
C GLN A 140 -4.19 -14.94 27.01
N ARG A 141 -3.18 -15.81 26.94
CA ARG A 141 -2.26 -15.83 25.81
C ARG A 141 -3.06 -16.38 24.64
N LYS A 142 -3.06 -15.63 23.55
CA LYS A 142 -3.45 -16.25 22.31
C LYS A 142 -2.44 -17.36 22.06
N HIS A 143 -2.85 -18.60 22.29
CA HIS A 143 -2.06 -19.74 21.90
C HIS A 143 -1.79 -19.53 20.41
N VAL A 144 -0.55 -19.32 20.06
CA VAL A 144 -0.12 -19.54 18.70
C VAL A 144 -0.22 -21.06 18.53
N VAL A 145 -1.38 -21.50 18.11
CA VAL A 145 -1.62 -22.90 17.79
C VAL A 145 -0.57 -23.27 16.76
N LYS A 146 0.12 -24.39 16.95
CA LYS A 146 1.06 -24.90 15.96
C LYS A 146 0.34 -24.92 14.60
N ASN A 147 0.94 -24.28 13.58
CA ASN A 147 0.33 -24.10 12.28
C ASN A 147 -0.97 -23.26 12.29
N ALA A 148 -1.02 -22.22 13.12
CA ALA A 148 -2.10 -21.24 13.05
C ALA A 148 -2.17 -20.60 11.65
N LEU A 149 -3.39 -20.25 11.20
CA LEU A 149 -3.57 -19.57 9.90
C LEU A 149 -2.67 -18.34 9.76
N TYR A 150 -2.44 -17.59 10.85
CA TYR A 150 -1.53 -16.45 10.90
C TYR A 150 -0.09 -16.83 10.51
N THR A 151 0.45 -17.92 11.11
CA THR A 151 1.82 -18.37 10.83
C THR A 151 1.96 -18.80 9.37
N VAL A 152 1.00 -19.60 8.90
CA VAL A 152 0.97 -20.08 7.50
C VAL A 152 0.83 -18.93 6.51
N PHE A 153 0.02 -17.92 6.85
CA PHE A 153 -0.10 -16.69 6.04
C PHE A 153 1.23 -15.95 5.94
N GLN A 154 1.97 -15.79 7.05
CA GLN A 154 3.27 -15.10 7.03
C GLN A 154 4.29 -15.84 6.15
N GLU A 155 4.34 -17.16 6.25
CA GLU A 155 5.19 -18.00 5.42
C GLU A 155 4.82 -17.87 3.94
N TRP A 156 3.53 -18.01 3.60
CA TRP A 156 3.04 -17.82 2.24
C TRP A 156 3.33 -16.40 1.70
N LEU A 157 3.12 -15.37 2.51
CA LEU A 157 3.37 -13.99 2.13
C LEU A 157 4.85 -13.74 1.85
N SER A 158 5.75 -14.37 2.63
CA SER A 158 7.19 -14.26 2.41
C SER A 158 7.62 -14.78 1.04
N LEU A 159 7.01 -15.86 0.55
CA LEU A 159 7.24 -16.39 -0.78
C LEU A 159 6.71 -15.49 -1.90
N LYS A 160 5.76 -14.60 -1.58
CA LYS A 160 5.24 -13.64 -2.55
C LYS A 160 6.10 -12.38 -2.68
N LYS A 161 6.94 -12.09 -1.70
CA LYS A 161 7.87 -10.95 -1.75
C LYS A 161 8.81 -11.11 -2.95
N GLY A 162 8.94 -10.04 -3.74
CA GLY A 162 9.73 -10.05 -4.98
C GLY A 162 9.04 -10.65 -6.21
N THR A 163 7.93 -11.39 -6.06
CA THR A 163 7.17 -11.94 -7.21
C THR A 163 5.95 -11.09 -7.57
N ILE A 164 5.42 -10.31 -6.63
CA ILE A 164 4.29 -9.41 -6.82
C ILE A 164 4.65 -8.01 -6.29
N GLY A 165 3.92 -6.99 -6.79
CA GLY A 165 4.18 -5.60 -6.37
C GLY A 165 3.73 -5.31 -4.93
N ASP A 166 4.37 -4.33 -4.28
CA ASP A 166 4.11 -3.93 -2.89
C ASP A 166 2.64 -3.58 -2.60
N LYS A 167 1.94 -3.03 -3.59
CA LYS A 167 0.51 -2.71 -3.45
C LYS A 167 -0.33 -3.97 -3.24
N GLU A 168 0.00 -5.04 -3.94
CA GLU A 168 -0.67 -6.32 -3.83
C GLU A 168 -0.34 -7.01 -2.50
N LEU A 169 0.93 -6.95 -2.06
CA LEU A 169 1.34 -7.44 -0.74
C LEU A 169 0.56 -6.76 0.37
N ARG A 170 0.50 -5.42 0.36
CA ARG A 170 -0.28 -4.64 1.35
C ARG A 170 -1.76 -4.99 1.32
N ARG A 171 -2.32 -5.29 0.14
CA ARG A 171 -3.71 -5.71 0.01
C ARG A 171 -3.96 -7.05 0.71
N PHE A 172 -3.06 -8.02 0.55
CA PHE A 172 -3.14 -9.29 1.24
C PHE A 172 -3.02 -9.11 2.76
N GLU A 173 -2.07 -8.31 3.23
CA GLU A 173 -1.92 -7.99 4.65
C GLU A 173 -3.17 -7.32 5.23
N THR A 174 -3.72 -6.32 4.53
CA THR A 174 -4.94 -5.63 4.97
C THR A 174 -6.12 -6.57 5.02
N ASN A 175 -6.32 -7.40 3.99
CA ASN A 175 -7.41 -8.36 3.94
C ASN A 175 -7.28 -9.40 5.04
N PHE A 176 -6.08 -9.90 5.30
CA PHE A 176 -5.82 -10.87 6.37
C PHE A 176 -6.03 -10.27 7.77
N ASN A 177 -5.53 -9.05 8.00
CA ASN A 177 -5.66 -8.37 9.30
C ASN A 177 -7.10 -8.02 9.67
N ASN A 178 -7.97 -7.87 8.67
CA ASN A 178 -9.40 -7.62 8.85
C ASN A 178 -10.22 -8.90 9.12
N LEU A 179 -9.63 -10.09 9.02
CA LEU A 179 -10.32 -11.33 9.36
C LEU A 179 -10.60 -11.40 10.87
N PRO A 180 -11.67 -12.14 11.28
CA PRO A 180 -11.93 -12.44 12.68
C PRO A 180 -10.69 -13.01 13.36
N GLU A 181 -10.48 -12.60 14.60
CA GLU A 181 -9.29 -12.99 15.35
C GLU A 181 -9.25 -14.48 15.61
N GLU A 182 -10.39 -15.07 15.89
CA GLU A 182 -10.58 -16.49 16.10
C GLU A 182 -10.10 -17.30 14.90
N LEU A 183 -10.43 -16.85 13.68
CA LEU A 183 -9.99 -17.51 12.46
C LEU A 183 -8.48 -17.33 12.24
N ARG A 184 -7.95 -16.11 12.45
CA ARG A 184 -6.52 -15.85 12.23
C ARG A 184 -5.60 -16.74 13.07
N TYR A 185 -6.04 -17.13 14.25
CA TYR A 185 -5.27 -17.95 15.18
C TYR A 185 -5.77 -19.39 15.29
N ALA A 186 -6.76 -19.79 14.50
CA ALA A 186 -7.19 -21.17 14.38
C ALA A 186 -6.12 -22.04 13.71
N SER A 187 -6.05 -23.32 14.05
CA SER A 187 -5.21 -24.29 13.35
C SER A 187 -5.63 -24.40 11.87
N ILE A 188 -4.68 -24.33 10.96
CA ILE A 188 -4.96 -24.50 9.53
C ILE A 188 -5.63 -25.84 9.22
N GLN A 189 -5.35 -26.86 10.02
CA GLN A 189 -5.94 -28.19 9.86
C GLN A 189 -7.44 -28.21 10.15
N ASP A 190 -7.89 -27.41 11.12
CA ASP A 190 -9.27 -27.43 11.62
C ASP A 190 -10.20 -26.54 10.77
N ILE A 191 -9.66 -25.58 10.01
CA ILE A 191 -10.46 -24.65 9.19
C ILE A 191 -11.09 -25.39 8.01
N ARG A 192 -12.43 -25.33 7.92
CA ARG A 192 -13.24 -25.96 6.88
C ARG A 192 -13.87 -24.92 5.97
N ALA A 193 -14.45 -25.34 4.88
CA ALA A 193 -15.16 -24.45 3.94
C ALA A 193 -16.32 -23.70 4.64
N VAL A 194 -17.01 -24.33 5.56
CA VAL A 194 -18.12 -23.73 6.33
C VAL A 194 -17.67 -22.60 7.25
N ASP A 195 -16.41 -22.57 7.64
CA ASP A 195 -15.84 -21.52 8.50
C ASP A 195 -15.43 -20.29 7.67
N LEU A 196 -15.19 -20.46 6.38
CA LEU A 196 -14.78 -19.41 5.43
C LEU A 196 -15.97 -18.79 4.68
N ASP A 197 -16.99 -19.56 4.33
CA ASP A 197 -18.14 -19.13 3.52
C ASP A 197 -18.87 -17.91 4.14
N PRO A 198 -19.18 -17.87 5.44
CA PRO A 198 -19.85 -16.72 6.05
C PRO A 198 -19.04 -15.43 5.97
N ILE A 199 -17.69 -15.53 6.03
CA ILE A 199 -16.79 -14.36 5.98
C ILE A 199 -16.76 -13.76 4.57
N MET A 200 -16.98 -14.60 3.54
CA MET A 200 -16.96 -14.18 2.15
C MET A 200 -18.34 -13.83 1.60
N LYS A 201 -19.41 -14.44 2.14
CA LYS A 201 -20.75 -14.37 1.56
C LYS A 201 -21.37 -12.98 1.64
N ASP A 202 -21.17 -12.26 2.75
CA ASP A 202 -21.83 -10.99 3.05
C ASP A 202 -20.98 -9.77 2.72
N VAL A 203 -20.02 -9.91 1.80
CA VAL A 203 -19.14 -8.82 1.38
C VAL A 203 -19.43 -8.39 -0.06
N GLN A 204 -19.00 -7.17 -0.40
CA GLN A 204 -19.08 -6.67 -1.78
C GLN A 204 -18.38 -7.64 -2.76
N PRO A 205 -18.90 -7.81 -4.01
CA PRO A 205 -18.37 -8.79 -4.96
C PRO A 205 -16.86 -8.71 -5.18
N ARG A 206 -16.31 -7.50 -5.23
CA ARG A 206 -14.87 -7.30 -5.37
C ARG A 206 -14.09 -7.80 -4.15
N LYS A 207 -14.63 -7.55 -2.96
CA LYS A 207 -14.02 -8.03 -1.70
C LYS A 207 -14.08 -9.55 -1.60
N TYR A 208 -15.17 -10.16 -2.09
CA TYR A 208 -15.27 -11.60 -2.22
C TYR A 208 -14.14 -12.19 -3.08
N GLU A 209 -13.90 -11.63 -4.28
CA GLU A 209 -12.79 -12.06 -5.14
C GLU A 209 -11.43 -11.97 -4.43
N GLU A 210 -11.21 -10.90 -3.69
CA GLU A 210 -9.97 -10.68 -2.96
C GLU A 210 -9.77 -11.69 -1.84
N LEU A 211 -10.81 -11.94 -1.04
CA LEU A 211 -10.77 -12.93 0.04
C LEU A 211 -10.63 -14.34 -0.49
N HIS A 212 -11.37 -14.69 -1.55
CA HIS A 212 -11.23 -15.99 -2.20
C HIS A 212 -9.81 -16.21 -2.73
N THR A 213 -9.23 -15.19 -3.36
CA THR A 213 -7.84 -15.23 -3.87
C THR A 213 -6.85 -15.41 -2.72
N LEU A 214 -7.01 -14.66 -1.63
CA LEU A 214 -6.19 -14.75 -0.42
C LEU A 214 -6.24 -16.15 0.18
N PHE A 215 -7.44 -16.63 0.51
CA PHE A 215 -7.60 -17.96 1.13
C PHE A 215 -7.11 -19.08 0.22
N ASN A 216 -7.48 -19.03 -1.06
CA ASN A 216 -7.00 -20.03 -2.03
C ASN A 216 -5.46 -20.06 -2.12
N GLY A 217 -4.81 -18.90 -2.06
CA GLY A 217 -3.35 -18.81 -2.03
C GLY A 217 -2.75 -19.45 -0.76
N ILE A 218 -3.26 -19.10 0.41
CA ILE A 218 -2.79 -19.63 1.70
C ILE A 218 -3.01 -21.16 1.77
N PHE A 219 -4.21 -21.63 1.42
CA PHE A 219 -4.53 -23.07 1.53
C PHE A 219 -3.84 -23.92 0.46
N LYS A 220 -3.58 -23.40 -0.74
CA LYS A 220 -2.71 -24.06 -1.71
C LYS A 220 -1.28 -24.23 -1.19
N TYR A 221 -0.75 -23.20 -0.52
CA TYR A 221 0.53 -23.28 0.15
C TYR A 221 0.51 -24.32 1.28
N ALA A 222 -0.51 -24.30 2.13
CA ALA A 222 -0.65 -25.24 3.24
C ALA A 222 -0.70 -26.71 2.75
N VAL A 223 -1.40 -26.97 1.64
CA VAL A 223 -1.44 -28.32 1.02
C VAL A 223 -0.06 -28.70 0.47
N ALA A 224 0.57 -27.81 -0.26
CA ALA A 224 1.91 -28.07 -0.84
C ALA A 224 2.98 -28.29 0.25
N SER A 225 2.83 -27.67 1.42
CA SER A 225 3.73 -27.81 2.56
C SER A 225 3.35 -28.98 3.51
N GLY A 226 2.36 -29.80 3.14
CA GLY A 226 1.91 -30.93 3.96
C GLY A 226 1.18 -30.56 5.25
N LEU A 227 0.83 -29.28 5.42
CA LEU A 227 0.13 -28.78 6.63
C LEU A 227 -1.36 -29.09 6.60
N LYS A 228 -1.94 -29.38 5.44
CA LYS A 228 -3.34 -29.73 5.26
C LYS A 228 -3.49 -30.68 4.07
N GLN A 229 -4.45 -31.60 4.15
CA GLN A 229 -4.68 -32.58 3.08
C GLN A 229 -5.37 -31.96 1.85
N ASN A 230 -6.39 -31.13 2.07
CA ASN A 230 -7.22 -30.58 1.02
C ASN A 230 -7.40 -29.06 1.17
N ASN A 231 -7.55 -28.35 0.06
CA ASN A 231 -7.88 -26.94 0.07
C ASN A 231 -9.39 -26.74 0.26
N PRO A 232 -9.86 -26.21 1.41
CA PRO A 232 -11.28 -26.02 1.67
C PRO A 232 -11.93 -25.00 0.72
N VAL A 233 -11.15 -24.07 0.17
CA VAL A 233 -11.66 -23.04 -0.75
C VAL A 233 -12.07 -23.64 -2.09
N ALA A 234 -11.54 -24.81 -2.46
CA ALA A 234 -11.93 -25.48 -3.71
C ALA A 234 -13.42 -25.89 -3.74
N LEU A 235 -14.05 -26.04 -2.56
CA LEU A 235 -15.49 -26.34 -2.42
C LEU A 235 -16.36 -25.07 -2.53
N ILE A 236 -15.76 -23.88 -2.43
CA ILE A 236 -16.47 -22.60 -2.49
C ILE A 236 -16.44 -22.11 -3.92
N LYS A 237 -17.62 -21.98 -4.55
CA LYS A 237 -17.70 -21.54 -5.94
C LYS A 237 -17.17 -20.12 -6.08
N PHE A 238 -16.14 -19.95 -6.92
CA PHE A 238 -15.62 -18.62 -7.23
C PHE A 238 -16.67 -17.81 -8.02
N LYS A 239 -17.07 -16.68 -7.47
CA LYS A 239 -17.95 -15.70 -8.12
C LYS A 239 -17.09 -14.50 -8.53
N ARG A 240 -17.04 -14.23 -9.84
CA ARG A 240 -16.35 -13.04 -10.35
C ARG A 240 -17.25 -11.82 -10.14
N ALA A 241 -16.67 -10.75 -9.63
CA ALA A 241 -17.38 -9.47 -9.59
C ALA A 241 -17.71 -9.02 -11.03
N GLU A 242 -18.90 -8.58 -11.23
CA GLU A 242 -19.26 -7.92 -12.48
C GLU A 242 -18.34 -6.71 -12.67
N ARG A 243 -17.70 -6.66 -13.80
CA ARG A 243 -16.91 -5.49 -14.17
C ARG A 243 -17.90 -4.44 -14.66
N GLN A 244 -17.88 -3.28 -14.04
CA GLN A 244 -18.58 -2.13 -14.62
C GLN A 244 -18.06 -1.96 -16.06
N ASN A 245 -18.95 -2.07 -17.04
CA ASN A 245 -18.64 -1.69 -18.40
C ASN A 245 -18.29 -0.20 -18.38
N ARG A 246 -17.06 0.09 -18.69
CA ARG A 246 -16.61 1.47 -18.84
C ARG A 246 -16.84 1.80 -20.30
N GLU A 247 -17.94 2.42 -20.57
CA GLU A 247 -18.34 2.80 -21.92
C GLU A 247 -17.51 3.98 -22.41
N ALA A 248 -17.25 4.02 -23.71
CA ALA A 248 -16.76 5.20 -24.38
C ALA A 248 -17.79 6.34 -24.25
N LEU A 249 -17.34 7.57 -24.37
CA LEU A 249 -18.24 8.72 -24.46
C LEU A 249 -18.97 8.69 -25.81
N SER A 250 -20.24 9.04 -25.81
CA SER A 250 -20.98 9.34 -27.03
C SER A 250 -20.50 10.65 -27.65
N GLU A 251 -20.88 10.94 -28.90
CA GLU A 251 -20.51 12.20 -29.57
C GLU A 251 -20.98 13.44 -28.79
N ASP A 252 -22.19 13.39 -28.23
CA ASP A 252 -22.73 14.51 -27.44
C ASP A 252 -21.98 14.67 -26.12
N GLU A 253 -21.59 13.55 -25.48
CA GLU A 253 -20.77 13.56 -24.28
C GLU A 253 -19.36 14.07 -24.56
N ILE A 254 -18.78 13.78 -25.73
CA ILE A 254 -17.48 14.32 -26.15
C ILE A 254 -17.58 15.82 -26.33
N LYS A 255 -18.58 16.32 -27.05
CA LYS A 255 -18.80 17.77 -27.25
C LYS A 255 -18.95 18.47 -25.90
N ALA A 256 -19.83 17.96 -25.03
CA ALA A 256 -20.02 18.53 -23.70
C ALA A 256 -18.76 18.48 -22.81
N PHE A 257 -17.93 17.46 -22.93
CA PHE A 257 -16.65 17.35 -22.25
C PHE A 257 -15.65 18.41 -22.77
N LEU A 258 -15.54 18.54 -24.08
CA LEU A 258 -14.64 19.51 -24.72
C LEU A 258 -15.07 20.95 -24.41
N ASP A 259 -16.37 21.26 -24.33
CA ASP A 259 -16.85 22.58 -23.91
C ASP A 259 -16.47 22.87 -22.46
N ARG A 260 -16.72 21.91 -21.54
CA ARG A 260 -16.34 22.10 -20.12
C ARG A 260 -14.84 22.26 -19.90
N ILE A 261 -14.01 21.61 -20.71
CA ILE A 261 -12.54 21.76 -20.63
C ILE A 261 -12.10 23.19 -20.90
N LYS A 262 -12.73 23.92 -21.81
CA LYS A 262 -12.40 25.31 -22.14
C LYS A 262 -12.50 26.21 -20.91
N ASP A 263 -13.49 25.97 -20.06
CA ASP A 263 -13.78 26.74 -18.86
C ASP A 263 -12.98 26.32 -17.64
N VAL A 264 -12.12 25.30 -17.74
CA VAL A 264 -11.31 24.83 -16.61
C VAL A 264 -10.31 25.89 -16.19
N LYS A 265 -10.38 26.30 -14.92
CA LYS A 265 -9.53 27.32 -14.32
C LYS A 265 -8.03 26.97 -14.33
N TYR A 266 -7.69 25.68 -14.33
CA TYR A 266 -6.32 25.20 -14.22
C TYR A 266 -5.82 24.68 -15.56
N ASP A 267 -4.87 25.40 -16.18
CA ASP A 267 -4.30 25.03 -17.48
C ASP A 267 -3.69 23.63 -17.48
N ASN A 268 -3.01 23.24 -16.41
CA ASN A 268 -2.42 21.92 -16.26
C ASN A 268 -3.46 20.78 -16.27
N ILE A 269 -4.68 21.02 -15.75
CA ILE A 269 -5.78 20.05 -15.85
C ILE A 269 -6.34 20.00 -17.27
N ARG A 270 -6.41 21.14 -17.95
CA ARG A 270 -6.84 21.19 -19.35
C ARG A 270 -5.90 20.37 -20.22
N GLN A 271 -4.60 20.58 -20.08
CA GLN A 271 -3.57 19.80 -20.77
C GLN A 271 -3.69 18.31 -20.47
N PHE A 272 -3.79 17.95 -19.20
CA PHE A 272 -3.94 16.58 -18.76
C PHE A 272 -5.19 15.89 -19.37
N ALA A 273 -6.31 16.61 -19.42
CA ALA A 273 -7.56 16.11 -19.99
C ALA A 273 -7.47 15.89 -21.51
N TYR A 274 -6.84 16.84 -22.24
CA TYR A 274 -6.59 16.68 -23.67
C TYR A 274 -5.67 15.51 -23.97
N ILE A 275 -4.58 15.34 -23.18
CA ILE A 275 -3.66 14.21 -23.35
C ILE A 275 -4.39 12.89 -23.15
N LEU A 276 -5.25 12.78 -22.14
CA LEU A 276 -6.04 11.56 -21.93
C LEU A 276 -7.00 11.29 -23.10
N TYR A 277 -7.59 12.32 -23.65
CA TYR A 277 -8.55 12.21 -24.76
C TYR A 277 -7.87 11.80 -26.07
N PHE A 278 -6.82 12.52 -26.47
CA PHE A 278 -6.18 12.32 -27.77
C PHE A 278 -5.19 11.16 -27.84
N PHE A 279 -4.71 10.64 -26.69
CA PHE A 279 -3.70 9.58 -26.67
C PHE A 279 -4.16 8.32 -25.92
N GLY A 280 -5.33 8.33 -25.32
CA GLY A 280 -5.88 7.17 -24.63
C GLY A 280 -5.00 6.65 -23.50
N LEU A 281 -4.18 7.50 -22.88
CA LEU A 281 -3.28 7.11 -21.80
C LEU A 281 -4.04 6.72 -20.53
N ARG A 282 -3.40 5.88 -19.70
CA ARG A 282 -3.87 5.73 -18.32
C ARG A 282 -3.45 6.98 -17.53
N PRO A 283 -4.29 7.50 -16.61
CA PRO A 283 -3.93 8.69 -15.82
C PRO A 283 -2.57 8.58 -15.09
N CYS A 284 -2.10 7.38 -14.79
CA CYS A 284 -0.81 7.15 -14.16
C CYS A 284 0.37 7.07 -15.14
N GLU A 285 0.13 7.17 -16.43
CA GLU A 285 1.16 7.17 -17.48
C GLU A 285 1.59 8.59 -17.85
N ILE A 286 0.81 9.61 -17.45
CA ILE A 286 1.20 11.01 -17.61
C ILE A 286 2.03 11.40 -16.40
N ASP A 287 3.34 11.42 -16.56
CA ASP A 287 4.34 11.69 -15.52
C ASP A 287 5.52 12.50 -16.10
N GLU A 288 6.55 12.69 -15.32
CA GLU A 288 7.74 13.47 -15.68
C GLU A 288 8.51 12.90 -16.90
N GLU A 289 8.31 11.61 -17.20
CA GLU A 289 8.90 10.97 -18.38
C GLU A 289 8.06 11.22 -19.66
N THR A 290 6.85 11.79 -19.53
CA THR A 290 5.96 12.04 -20.66
C THR A 290 6.37 13.33 -21.36
N HIS A 291 6.75 13.23 -22.63
CA HIS A 291 7.24 14.36 -23.42
C HIS A 291 6.94 14.21 -24.92
N ARG A 292 7.08 15.29 -25.66
CA ARG A 292 7.02 15.30 -27.12
C ARG A 292 8.39 15.03 -27.71
N GLU A 293 8.46 14.16 -28.70
CA GLU A 293 9.64 13.93 -29.54
C GLU A 293 9.22 14.00 -31.01
N GLY A 294 9.51 15.13 -31.66
CA GLY A 294 9.04 15.41 -33.02
C GLY A 294 7.52 15.34 -33.12
N ASP A 295 7.02 14.44 -33.96
CA ASP A 295 5.59 14.21 -34.20
C ASP A 295 4.98 13.13 -33.29
N PHE A 296 5.67 12.78 -32.21
CA PHE A 296 5.23 11.70 -31.31
C PHE A 296 5.17 12.17 -29.86
N LEU A 297 4.21 11.62 -29.14
CA LEU A 297 4.18 11.62 -27.68
C LEU A 297 4.88 10.36 -27.18
N ILE A 298 5.88 10.55 -26.34
CA ILE A 298 6.60 9.46 -25.67
C ILE A 298 6.13 9.37 -24.22
N THR A 299 5.78 8.19 -23.78
CA THR A 299 5.38 7.96 -22.39
C THR A 299 5.67 6.53 -21.94
N ARG A 300 5.93 6.34 -20.67
CA ARG A 300 6.25 5.02 -20.12
C ARG A 300 5.02 4.13 -20.02
N ASN A 301 5.10 2.90 -20.51
CA ASN A 301 4.05 1.88 -20.35
C ASN A 301 4.04 1.33 -18.93
N ARG A 302 3.23 1.92 -18.05
CA ARG A 302 3.11 1.53 -16.62
C ARG A 302 2.43 0.17 -16.41
N LYS A 303 1.94 -0.50 -17.45
CA LYS A 303 1.36 -1.85 -17.37
C LYS A 303 2.42 -2.94 -17.35
N ARG A 304 3.62 -2.68 -17.85
CA ARG A 304 4.71 -3.67 -17.86
C ARG A 304 5.17 -3.98 -16.44
N LYS A 305 5.35 -5.28 -16.17
CA LYS A 305 5.76 -5.83 -14.87
C LYS A 305 7.21 -6.29 -14.91
N ASN A 306 7.74 -6.71 -13.77
CA ASN A 306 9.07 -7.35 -13.63
C ASN A 306 10.23 -6.43 -14.01
N GLY A 307 10.11 -5.12 -13.73
CA GLY A 307 11.20 -4.17 -13.97
C GLY A 307 11.45 -3.84 -15.46
N LYS A 308 10.66 -4.40 -16.39
CA LYS A 308 10.80 -4.07 -17.80
C LYS A 308 10.34 -2.65 -18.04
N ILE A 309 11.26 -1.79 -18.45
CA ILE A 309 10.96 -0.43 -18.90
C ILE A 309 10.65 -0.50 -20.40
N GLU A 310 9.49 0.00 -20.78
CA GLU A 310 9.03 0.07 -22.15
C GLU A 310 8.29 1.40 -22.34
N TYR A 311 8.62 2.11 -23.40
CA TYR A 311 7.98 3.36 -23.78
C TYR A 311 6.98 3.12 -24.89
N LYS A 312 5.89 3.87 -24.86
CA LYS A 312 4.95 4.00 -25.95
C LYS A 312 5.37 5.21 -26.77
N LYS A 313 5.33 5.05 -28.08
CA LYS A 313 5.55 6.11 -29.07
C LYS A 313 4.24 6.25 -29.85
N ILE A 314 3.51 7.33 -29.57
CA ILE A 314 2.16 7.55 -30.12
C ILE A 314 2.21 8.78 -31.02
N PRO A 315 1.83 8.66 -32.31
CA PRO A 315 1.79 9.83 -33.19
C PRO A 315 0.82 10.89 -32.65
N ILE A 316 1.16 12.14 -32.81
CA ILE A 316 0.34 13.27 -32.36
C ILE A 316 -0.76 13.52 -33.38
N PRO A 317 -2.05 13.40 -33.05
CA PRO A 317 -3.13 13.75 -33.95
C PRO A 317 -3.09 15.25 -34.33
N THR A 318 -3.46 15.59 -35.55
CA THR A 318 -3.45 16.97 -36.03
C THR A 318 -4.26 17.88 -35.10
N GLN A 319 -5.43 17.44 -34.63
CA GLN A 319 -6.28 18.20 -33.72
C GLN A 319 -5.62 18.44 -32.34
N ALA A 320 -4.76 17.54 -31.90
CA ALA A 320 -4.04 17.69 -30.62
C ALA A 320 -2.90 18.71 -30.72
N GLN A 321 -2.35 18.92 -31.91
CA GLN A 321 -1.26 19.89 -32.09
C GLN A 321 -1.68 21.31 -31.76
N GLU A 322 -2.93 21.68 -32.04
CA GLU A 322 -3.49 23.01 -31.80
C GLU A 322 -4.02 23.21 -30.38
N LEU A 323 -4.49 22.14 -29.75
CA LEU A 323 -5.18 22.21 -28.45
C LEU A 323 -4.26 21.99 -27.26
N ILE A 324 -3.11 21.34 -27.47
CA ILE A 324 -2.12 21.06 -26.43
C ILE A 324 -0.98 22.07 -26.55
N ASP A 325 -0.71 22.77 -25.46
CA ASP A 325 0.44 23.66 -25.33
C ASP A 325 1.69 22.83 -25.03
N TRP A 326 2.48 22.54 -26.06
CA TRP A 326 3.66 21.68 -25.99
C TRP A 326 4.87 22.32 -25.31
N ASP A 327 4.83 23.62 -25.06
CA ASP A 327 5.90 24.35 -24.36
C ASP A 327 5.72 24.31 -22.84
N LYS A 328 4.56 23.84 -22.37
CA LYS A 328 4.27 23.66 -20.96
C LYS A 328 4.47 22.21 -20.50
N PRO A 329 4.72 21.99 -19.19
CA PRO A 329 4.74 20.66 -18.62
C PRO A 329 3.43 19.91 -18.90
N LEU A 330 3.52 18.69 -19.40
CA LEU A 330 2.37 17.83 -19.69
C LEU A 330 1.78 17.21 -18.42
N THR A 331 2.51 17.31 -17.33
CA THR A 331 2.11 16.77 -16.01
C THR A 331 1.39 17.81 -15.18
N THR A 332 0.73 17.35 -14.11
CA THR A 332 0.10 18.21 -13.12
C THR A 332 0.62 17.88 -11.73
N ASP A 333 0.94 18.87 -10.94
CA ASP A 333 1.35 18.83 -9.53
C ASP A 333 0.16 18.71 -8.56
N LEU A 334 -1.05 18.72 -9.08
CA LEU A 334 -2.23 18.55 -8.25
C LEU A 334 -2.31 17.13 -7.65
N HIS A 335 -2.72 17.07 -6.41
CA HIS A 335 -2.92 15.79 -5.74
C HIS A 335 -3.96 14.93 -6.50
N ARG A 336 -3.68 13.64 -6.65
CA ARG A 336 -4.51 12.68 -7.40
C ARG A 336 -6.00 12.70 -7.09
N LEU A 337 -6.39 12.91 -5.83
CA LEU A 337 -7.81 12.99 -5.43
C LEU A 337 -8.47 14.20 -6.07
N LYS A 338 -7.81 15.36 -6.04
CA LYS A 338 -8.32 16.59 -6.66
C LYS A 338 -8.46 16.45 -8.17
N ILE A 339 -7.49 15.81 -8.85
CA ILE A 339 -7.58 15.51 -10.28
C ILE A 339 -8.81 14.62 -10.55
N ASN A 340 -9.01 13.56 -9.77
CA ASN A 340 -10.15 12.67 -9.96
C ASN A 340 -11.48 13.38 -9.77
N ASP A 341 -11.60 14.29 -8.81
CA ASP A 341 -12.84 15.04 -8.56
C ASP A 341 -13.14 16.00 -9.71
N ILE A 342 -12.14 16.76 -10.19
CA ILE A 342 -12.28 17.65 -11.36
C ILE A 342 -12.63 16.82 -12.61
N MET A 343 -11.94 15.70 -12.85
CA MET A 343 -12.22 14.87 -14.00
C MET A 343 -13.62 14.26 -13.95
N LYS A 344 -14.15 13.92 -12.78
CA LYS A 344 -15.54 13.47 -12.64
C LYS A 344 -16.55 14.57 -12.98
N GLU A 345 -16.27 15.80 -12.57
CA GLU A 345 -17.09 16.96 -12.92
C GLU A 345 -17.11 17.17 -14.44
N LEU A 346 -15.94 17.20 -15.08
CA LEU A 346 -15.81 17.33 -16.53
C LEU A 346 -16.53 16.22 -17.30
N LEU A 347 -16.53 15.01 -16.77
CA LEU A 347 -17.06 13.81 -17.42
C LEU A 347 -18.46 13.42 -16.90
N ALA A 348 -19.19 14.36 -16.30
CA ALA A 348 -20.54 14.13 -15.79
C ALA A 348 -20.66 12.87 -14.88
N GLY A 349 -19.70 12.72 -13.96
CA GLY A 349 -19.65 11.61 -13.01
C GLY A 349 -18.87 10.38 -13.48
N LYS A 350 -18.51 10.28 -14.76
CA LYS A 350 -17.68 9.19 -15.29
C LYS A 350 -16.22 9.36 -14.84
N THR A 351 -15.47 8.29 -14.84
CA THR A 351 -14.04 8.33 -14.48
C THR A 351 -13.18 8.68 -15.69
N ALA A 352 -12.03 9.31 -15.50
CA ALA A 352 -11.06 9.64 -16.56
C ALA A 352 -10.68 8.44 -17.46
N TYR A 353 -10.90 7.22 -16.98
CA TYR A 353 -10.65 6.01 -17.77
C TYR A 353 -11.61 5.83 -18.96
N CYS A 354 -12.78 6.49 -18.96
CA CYS A 354 -13.69 6.47 -20.12
C CYS A 354 -13.05 7.13 -21.35
N LEU A 355 -12.18 8.16 -21.17
CA LEU A 355 -11.47 8.79 -22.27
C LEU A 355 -10.55 7.81 -23.02
N ARG A 356 -9.94 6.87 -22.32
CA ARG A 356 -9.16 5.80 -22.95
C ARG A 356 -10.06 4.85 -23.77
N HIS A 357 -11.27 4.55 -23.31
CA HIS A 357 -12.22 3.78 -24.09
C HIS A 357 -12.70 4.58 -25.30
N THR A 358 -12.95 5.89 -25.12
CA THR A 358 -13.31 6.81 -26.21
C THR A 358 -12.22 6.85 -27.28
N PHE A 359 -10.96 7.04 -26.89
CA PHE A 359 -9.83 6.97 -27.82
C PHE A 359 -9.82 5.66 -28.62
N ALA A 360 -9.90 4.52 -27.92
CA ALA A 360 -9.90 3.23 -28.59
C ALA A 360 -11.06 3.08 -29.58
N THR A 361 -12.27 3.46 -29.17
CA THR A 361 -13.50 3.39 -30.00
C THR A 361 -13.38 4.33 -31.21
N THR A 362 -12.87 5.56 -31.01
CA THR A 362 -12.66 6.51 -32.11
C THR A 362 -11.63 5.97 -33.10
N CYS A 363 -10.45 5.56 -32.62
CA CYS A 363 -9.39 5.09 -33.51
C CYS A 363 -9.78 3.82 -34.29
N GLN A 364 -10.50 2.88 -33.69
CA GLN A 364 -10.92 1.63 -34.33
C GLN A 364 -11.93 1.85 -35.47
N GLN A 365 -12.52 3.03 -35.62
CA GLN A 365 -13.35 3.38 -36.76
C GLN A 365 -12.52 3.62 -38.03
N TYR A 366 -11.24 3.96 -37.89
CA TYR A 366 -10.38 4.41 -38.97
C TYR A 366 -9.20 3.44 -39.23
N VAL A 367 -8.68 2.84 -38.15
CA VAL A 367 -7.47 2.02 -38.23
C VAL A 367 -7.65 0.66 -37.58
N ARG A 368 -6.76 -0.26 -37.94
CA ARG A 368 -6.78 -1.65 -37.47
C ARG A 368 -6.61 -1.71 -35.94
N PRO A 369 -7.33 -2.64 -35.27
CA PRO A 369 -7.25 -2.78 -33.80
C PRO A 369 -5.85 -3.05 -33.26
N ASP A 370 -4.98 -3.76 -34.00
CA ASP A 370 -3.62 -4.05 -33.55
C ASP A 370 -2.73 -2.79 -33.47
N ILE A 371 -2.97 -1.82 -34.34
CA ILE A 371 -2.30 -0.49 -34.28
C ILE A 371 -2.77 0.27 -33.03
N VAL A 372 -4.07 0.26 -32.77
CA VAL A 372 -4.64 0.89 -31.57
C VAL A 372 -4.10 0.24 -30.30
N ASP A 373 -3.98 -1.11 -30.27
CA ASP A 373 -3.39 -1.83 -29.16
C ASP A 373 -1.94 -1.37 -28.89
N ILE A 374 -1.13 -1.16 -29.94
CA ILE A 374 0.24 -0.65 -29.83
C ILE A 374 0.24 0.74 -29.22
N TRP A 375 -0.56 1.69 -29.73
CA TRP A 375 -0.66 3.03 -29.19
C TRP A 375 -1.11 3.05 -27.73
N MET A 376 -2.04 2.18 -27.39
CA MET A 376 -2.49 2.01 -26.01
C MET A 376 -1.47 1.30 -25.10
N GLY A 377 -0.41 0.69 -25.67
CA GLY A 377 0.58 -0.10 -24.94
C GLY A 377 0.01 -1.42 -24.42
N ASP A 378 -1.03 -1.92 -25.05
CA ASP A 378 -1.57 -3.25 -24.82
C ASP A 378 -0.88 -4.26 -25.77
N SER A 379 -0.84 -5.54 -25.38
CA SER A 379 -0.27 -6.55 -26.26
C SER A 379 -1.32 -6.99 -27.27
N PRO A 380 -1.02 -6.95 -28.57
CA PRO A 380 -1.94 -7.45 -29.57
C PRO A 380 -2.39 -8.88 -29.26
N GLN A 381 -3.65 -9.20 -29.49
CA GLN A 381 -4.20 -10.52 -29.14
C GLN A 381 -3.60 -11.65 -29.99
N ARG A 382 -3.29 -11.38 -31.25
CA ARG A 382 -2.73 -12.35 -32.17
C ARG A 382 -1.22 -12.47 -31.99
N LEU A 383 -0.69 -13.71 -32.07
CA LEU A 383 0.74 -14.00 -31.94
C LEU A 383 1.58 -13.23 -32.96
N VAL A 384 1.11 -13.14 -34.21
CA VAL A 384 1.77 -12.39 -35.29
C VAL A 384 2.00 -10.93 -34.90
N GLY A 385 0.98 -10.26 -34.36
CA GLY A 385 1.11 -8.87 -33.90
C GLY A 385 2.05 -8.67 -32.71
N ARG A 386 2.28 -9.73 -31.90
CA ARG A 386 3.17 -9.66 -30.74
C ARG A 386 4.64 -9.84 -31.09
N VAL A 387 4.95 -10.62 -32.08
CA VAL A 387 6.31 -11.15 -32.30
C VAL A 387 6.92 -10.62 -33.60
N TYR A 388 6.09 -10.45 -34.63
CA TYR A 388 6.59 -10.23 -35.99
C TYR A 388 6.27 -8.85 -36.57
N THR A 389 5.47 -8.03 -35.86
CA THR A 389 5.02 -6.77 -36.44
C THR A 389 5.74 -5.60 -35.79
N HIS A 390 6.68 -4.99 -36.53
CA HIS A 390 7.29 -3.71 -36.24
C HIS A 390 6.88 -2.73 -37.33
N PHE A 391 6.08 -1.75 -36.96
CA PHE A 391 5.65 -0.72 -37.88
C PHE A 391 6.64 0.44 -37.86
N PRO A 392 7.08 0.93 -39.06
CA PRO A 392 7.89 2.15 -39.16
C PRO A 392 7.13 3.38 -38.64
N ASP A 393 7.85 4.37 -38.16
CA ASP A 393 7.27 5.61 -37.60
C ASP A 393 6.40 6.37 -38.61
N ASN A 394 6.83 6.44 -39.88
CA ASN A 394 6.06 7.07 -40.94
C ASN A 394 4.70 6.36 -41.17
N PHE A 395 4.70 5.03 -41.19
CA PHE A 395 3.47 4.28 -41.30
C PHE A 395 2.53 4.54 -40.09
N MET A 396 3.07 4.54 -38.88
CA MET A 396 2.27 4.83 -37.69
C MET A 396 1.70 6.25 -37.70
N ARG A 397 2.45 7.21 -38.25
CA ARG A 397 2.02 8.58 -38.47
C ARG A 397 0.87 8.66 -39.48
N GLU A 398 1.04 8.05 -40.65
CA GLU A 398 0.03 7.96 -41.69
C GLU A 398 -1.29 7.34 -41.15
N GLN A 399 -1.19 6.32 -40.30
CA GLN A 399 -2.38 5.72 -39.68
C GLN A 399 -3.07 6.68 -38.72
N MET A 400 -2.32 7.51 -37.98
CA MET A 400 -2.93 8.50 -37.07
C MET A 400 -3.60 9.64 -37.87
N ASP A 401 -3.04 10.02 -39.01
CA ASP A 401 -3.61 11.07 -39.85
C ASP A 401 -4.97 10.69 -40.47
N LEU A 402 -5.30 9.38 -40.49
CA LEU A 402 -6.63 8.91 -40.86
C LEU A 402 -7.67 9.11 -39.75
N VAL A 403 -7.24 9.26 -38.51
CA VAL A 403 -8.15 9.34 -37.36
C VAL A 403 -8.68 10.75 -37.21
N VAL A 404 -10.01 10.87 -37.24
CA VAL A 404 -10.70 12.14 -37.00
C VAL A 404 -11.28 12.14 -35.60
N PHE A 405 -10.67 12.92 -34.71
CA PHE A 405 -11.23 13.12 -33.39
C PHE A 405 -12.32 14.20 -33.43
N PRO A 406 -13.49 13.99 -32.81
CA PRO A 406 -14.46 15.05 -32.60
C PRO A 406 -13.80 16.23 -31.87
N THR A 407 -13.91 17.41 -32.44
CA THR A 407 -13.49 18.71 -31.87
C THR A 407 -14.66 19.68 -31.97
N ILE A 408 -14.62 20.79 -31.25
CA ILE A 408 -15.65 21.81 -31.27
C ILE A 408 -15.22 22.91 -32.24
#